data_bddfca04a60fbde689b708c67a0b4e4c
#
_entry.id   bddfca04a60fbde689b708c67a0b4e4c
#
_cell.length_a   1.000
_cell.length_b   1.000
_cell.length_c   1.000
_cell.angle_alpha   90.00
_cell.angle_beta   90.00
_cell.angle_gamma   90.00
#
_symmetry.space_group_name_H-M   'P 1'
#
loop_
_entity.id
_entity.type
_entity.pdbx_description
1 polymer ?
#
loop_
_entity_poly.entity_id
_entity_poly.type
_entity_poly.pdbx_seq_one_letter_code
_entity_poly.pdbx_strand_id
1 'polypeptide(L)'
;EGLTFVHPFDDADIIAGQGTIALEMLADNPALDTLVIPIGGGGLIAGSSIAAKALKPDIRIFGVEAAMYPSFSARRRGETPKCGGQTIAEGIAIKAVGDIPFALANPLVDEVFVCEEADFERAVAHYVTYEKTVSEGAGAGGLAALLAWPDRFKGMKVGLVLCGGNIDARMLAVVLNRELVREKKMIVYRILGDDRPGMLSKMSAVIGGLGGNIIDVV
;
A
#
# COMPACT_ATOMS: atom_id res chain seq x y z
N GLU A 1 -4.31 -15.01 -32.49
CA GLU A 1 -5.65 -14.40 -32.39
C GLU A 1 -5.70 -12.97 -32.96
N GLY A 2 -4.61 -12.39 -33.56
CA GLY A 2 -4.60 -11.07 -34.19
C GLY A 2 -4.70 -9.87 -33.22
N LEU A 3 -4.50 -10.07 -31.91
CA LEU A 3 -4.49 -9.02 -30.91
C LEU A 3 -3.10 -8.36 -30.86
N THR A 4 -3.06 -7.03 -30.69
CA THR A 4 -1.83 -6.29 -30.44
C THR A 4 -1.55 -6.32 -28.93
N PHE A 5 -0.35 -6.77 -28.54
CA PHE A 5 0.09 -6.71 -27.15
C PHE A 5 0.49 -5.26 -26.81
N VAL A 6 -0.09 -4.73 -25.72
CA VAL A 6 0.30 -3.45 -25.14
C VAL A 6 0.91 -3.76 -23.77
N HIS A 7 2.15 -3.35 -23.56
CA HIS A 7 2.83 -3.64 -22.29
C HIS A 7 2.22 -2.80 -21.16
N PRO A 8 1.88 -3.38 -20.01
CA PRO A 8 1.11 -2.68 -18.96
C PRO A 8 1.84 -1.52 -18.28
N PHE A 9 3.17 -1.43 -18.39
CA PHE A 9 3.95 -0.37 -17.76
C PHE A 9 5.23 0.01 -18.52
N ASP A 10 5.82 -0.91 -19.32
CA ASP A 10 7.08 -0.67 -20.06
C ASP A 10 6.78 -0.26 -21.51
N ASP A 11 6.05 0.84 -21.62
CA ASP A 11 5.57 1.40 -22.87
C ASP A 11 5.43 2.92 -22.73
N ALA A 12 5.91 3.68 -23.69
CA ALA A 12 5.96 5.14 -23.61
C ALA A 12 4.58 5.80 -23.56
N ASP A 13 3.61 5.27 -24.30
CA ASP A 13 2.25 5.82 -24.33
C ASP A 13 1.50 5.51 -23.03
N ILE A 14 1.71 4.31 -22.47
CA ILE A 14 1.18 3.94 -21.17
C ILE A 14 1.77 4.85 -20.08
N ILE A 15 3.08 5.08 -20.08
CA ILE A 15 3.74 5.98 -19.12
C ILE A 15 3.19 7.42 -19.26
N ALA A 16 3.04 7.92 -20.48
CA ALA A 16 2.48 9.25 -20.72
C ALA A 16 1.06 9.38 -20.16
N GLY A 17 0.22 8.36 -20.35
CA GLY A 17 -1.13 8.30 -19.76
C GLY A 17 -1.12 8.38 -18.25
N GLN A 18 -0.16 7.75 -17.55
CA GLN A 18 -0.04 7.82 -16.09
C GLN A 18 0.31 9.23 -15.57
N GLY A 19 0.92 10.07 -16.42
CA GLY A 19 1.24 11.46 -16.07
C GLY A 19 0.00 12.33 -15.78
N THR A 20 -1.16 11.99 -16.35
CA THR A 20 -2.41 12.72 -16.13
C THR A 20 -2.80 12.80 -14.65
N ILE A 21 -2.47 11.78 -13.85
CA ILE A 21 -2.73 11.75 -12.42
C ILE A 21 -2.06 12.95 -11.71
N ALA A 22 -0.79 13.17 -11.96
CA ALA A 22 -0.08 14.29 -11.34
C ALA A 22 -0.57 15.64 -11.86
N LEU A 23 -0.96 15.74 -13.14
CA LEU A 23 -1.57 16.96 -13.69
C LEU A 23 -2.86 17.31 -12.96
N GLU A 24 -3.75 16.35 -12.78
CA GLU A 24 -5.01 16.53 -12.06
C GLU A 24 -4.79 16.88 -10.60
N MET A 25 -3.94 16.13 -9.88
CA MET A 25 -3.64 16.38 -8.46
C MET A 25 -3.09 17.80 -8.24
N LEU A 26 -2.21 18.29 -9.11
CA LEU A 26 -1.62 19.62 -8.99
C LEU A 26 -2.56 20.73 -9.45
N ALA A 27 -3.49 20.43 -10.37
CA ALA A 27 -4.55 21.36 -10.74
C ALA A 27 -5.56 21.53 -9.59
N ASP A 28 -5.95 20.43 -8.94
CA ASP A 28 -6.90 20.45 -7.82
C ASP A 28 -6.28 21.08 -6.56
N ASN A 29 -5.00 20.80 -6.30
CA ASN A 29 -4.29 21.34 -5.15
C ASN A 29 -2.86 21.80 -5.50
N PRO A 30 -2.70 23.03 -6.00
CA PRO A 30 -1.38 23.60 -6.35
C PRO A 30 -0.42 23.75 -5.16
N ALA A 31 -0.95 23.64 -3.93
CA ALA A 31 -0.13 23.74 -2.72
C ALA A 31 0.67 22.47 -2.41
N LEU A 32 0.38 21.34 -3.05
CA LEU A 32 1.16 20.11 -2.86
C LEU A 32 2.65 20.35 -3.14
N ASP A 33 3.50 19.88 -2.23
CA ASP A 33 4.95 19.95 -2.37
C ASP A 33 5.62 18.57 -2.43
N THR A 34 4.83 17.51 -2.25
CA THR A 34 5.29 16.13 -2.21
C THR A 34 4.22 15.21 -2.79
N LEU A 35 4.61 14.27 -3.66
CA LEU A 35 3.75 13.17 -4.11
C LEU A 35 4.33 11.85 -3.63
N VAL A 36 3.46 10.94 -3.16
CA VAL A 36 3.84 9.59 -2.75
C VAL A 36 3.12 8.59 -3.64
N ILE A 37 3.89 7.78 -4.36
CA ILE A 37 3.41 6.99 -5.50
C ILE A 37 3.86 5.54 -5.34
N PRO A 38 2.95 4.55 -5.38
CA PRO A 38 3.30 3.14 -5.38
C PRO A 38 4.11 2.74 -6.63
N ILE A 39 5.10 1.87 -6.44
CA ILE A 39 5.97 1.35 -7.50
C ILE A 39 5.80 -0.16 -7.64
N GLY A 40 5.24 -0.58 -8.78
CA GLY A 40 5.33 -1.95 -9.26
C GLY A 40 6.26 -2.00 -10.47
N GLY A 41 5.69 -2.06 -11.69
CA GLY A 41 6.43 -1.98 -12.94
C GLY A 41 7.05 -0.62 -13.25
N GLY A 42 6.69 0.43 -12.52
CA GLY A 42 7.27 1.76 -12.61
C GLY A 42 6.56 2.75 -13.54
N GLY A 43 5.56 2.31 -14.33
CA GLY A 43 4.86 3.19 -15.29
C GLY A 43 4.18 4.37 -14.61
N LEU A 44 3.48 4.11 -13.49
CA LEU A 44 2.76 5.14 -12.74
C LEU A 44 3.71 6.22 -12.19
N ILE A 45 4.77 5.82 -11.49
CA ILE A 45 5.72 6.77 -10.92
C ILE A 45 6.50 7.53 -12.00
N ALA A 46 6.85 6.88 -13.12
CA ALA A 46 7.55 7.52 -14.22
C ALA A 46 6.72 8.64 -14.84
N GLY A 47 5.50 8.33 -15.28
CA GLY A 47 4.60 9.33 -15.89
C GLY A 47 4.26 10.45 -14.94
N SER A 48 3.86 10.12 -13.70
CA SER A 48 3.51 11.12 -12.69
C SER A 48 4.69 12.00 -12.29
N SER A 49 5.91 11.45 -12.20
CA SER A 49 7.12 12.23 -11.87
C SER A 49 7.47 13.23 -12.97
N ILE A 50 7.42 12.81 -14.23
CA ILE A 50 7.68 13.69 -15.38
C ILE A 50 6.70 14.86 -15.37
N ALA A 51 5.40 14.56 -15.29
CA ALA A 51 4.35 15.57 -15.30
C ALA A 51 4.46 16.52 -14.09
N ALA A 52 4.66 15.99 -12.89
CA ALA A 52 4.79 16.80 -11.68
C ALA A 52 6.02 17.72 -11.74
N LYS A 53 7.19 17.19 -12.08
CA LYS A 53 8.44 17.99 -12.18
C LYS A 53 8.40 19.03 -13.31
N ALA A 54 7.66 18.77 -14.38
CA ALA A 54 7.46 19.76 -15.45
C ALA A 54 6.63 20.96 -14.99
N LEU A 55 5.61 20.74 -14.15
CA LEU A 55 4.77 21.81 -13.60
C LEU A 55 5.38 22.48 -12.38
N LYS A 56 6.05 21.69 -11.53
CA LYS A 56 6.62 22.16 -10.26
C LYS A 56 7.99 21.49 -10.04
N PRO A 57 9.08 22.07 -10.55
CA PRO A 57 10.42 21.46 -10.51
C PRO A 57 10.89 21.02 -9.12
N ASP A 58 10.49 21.77 -8.08
CA ASP A 58 10.90 21.54 -6.70
C ASP A 58 10.02 20.54 -5.95
N ILE A 59 8.95 20.01 -6.56
CA ILE A 59 8.09 19.02 -5.92
C ILE A 59 8.87 17.75 -5.63
N ARG A 60 8.72 17.19 -4.44
CA ARG A 60 9.36 15.93 -4.07
C ARG A 60 8.52 14.75 -4.55
N ILE A 61 9.21 13.74 -5.04
CA ILE A 61 8.61 12.49 -5.52
C ILE A 61 9.13 11.35 -4.66
N PHE A 62 8.25 10.74 -3.90
CA PHE A 62 8.54 9.58 -3.09
C PHE A 62 7.88 8.34 -3.69
N GLY A 63 8.66 7.26 -3.80
CA GLY A 63 8.17 5.97 -4.23
C GLY A 63 7.84 5.06 -3.05
N VAL A 64 6.94 4.09 -3.26
CA VAL A 64 6.63 3.06 -2.26
C VAL A 64 6.68 1.69 -2.91
N GLU A 65 7.44 0.76 -2.34
CA GLU A 65 7.52 -0.64 -2.72
C GLU A 65 7.12 -1.55 -1.57
N ALA A 66 6.63 -2.75 -1.90
CA ALA A 66 6.47 -3.81 -0.92
C ALA A 66 7.82 -4.46 -0.60
N ALA A 67 8.09 -4.75 0.68
CA ALA A 67 9.35 -5.38 1.12
C ALA A 67 9.63 -6.71 0.43
N MET A 68 8.58 -7.43 0.04
CA MET A 68 8.70 -8.68 -0.73
C MET A 68 9.04 -8.47 -2.22
N TYR A 69 8.92 -7.25 -2.74
CA TYR A 69 9.13 -6.91 -4.16
C TYR A 69 9.86 -5.58 -4.34
N PRO A 70 11.05 -5.36 -3.76
CA PRO A 70 11.77 -4.08 -3.80
C PRO A 70 12.59 -3.94 -5.09
N SER A 71 11.95 -4.10 -6.26
CA SER A 71 12.62 -4.23 -7.55
C SER A 71 13.27 -2.92 -8.02
N PHE A 72 12.61 -1.79 -7.81
CA PHE A 72 13.13 -0.47 -8.15
C PHE A 72 14.31 -0.08 -7.25
N SER A 73 14.15 -0.24 -5.93
CA SER A 73 15.20 0.06 -4.95
C SER A 73 16.45 -0.79 -5.15
N ALA A 74 16.29 -2.09 -5.42
CA ALA A 74 17.40 -2.98 -5.70
C ALA A 74 18.15 -2.56 -6.99
N ARG A 75 17.39 -2.29 -8.07
CA ARG A 75 17.98 -1.83 -9.33
C ARG A 75 18.72 -0.49 -9.16
N ARG A 76 18.17 0.44 -8.37
CA ARG A 76 18.82 1.73 -8.04
C ARG A 76 20.16 1.56 -7.35
N ARG A 77 20.34 0.49 -6.56
CA ARG A 77 21.62 0.13 -5.91
C ARG A 77 22.52 -0.75 -6.78
N GLY A 78 22.09 -1.13 -8.00
CA GLY A 78 22.82 -2.06 -8.86
C GLY A 78 22.77 -3.51 -8.36
N GLU A 79 21.76 -3.86 -7.58
CA GLU A 79 21.56 -5.18 -6.99
C GLU A 79 20.50 -5.98 -7.76
N THR A 80 20.58 -7.31 -7.71
CA THR A 80 19.51 -8.18 -8.18
C THR A 80 18.43 -8.23 -7.11
N PRO A 81 17.15 -7.88 -7.44
CA PRO A 81 16.10 -7.88 -6.46
C PRO A 81 15.77 -9.28 -5.96
N LYS A 82 15.65 -9.43 -4.65
CA LYS A 82 15.15 -10.65 -4.01
C LYS A 82 13.63 -10.50 -3.86
N CYS A 83 12.90 -10.98 -4.85
CA CYS A 83 11.44 -10.87 -4.89
C CYS A 83 10.78 -12.24 -4.70
N GLY A 84 9.72 -12.29 -3.89
CA GLY A 84 8.89 -13.48 -3.70
C GLY A 84 8.07 -13.43 -2.42
N GLY A 85 7.08 -14.30 -2.35
CA GLY A 85 6.13 -14.36 -1.25
C GLY A 85 4.75 -13.82 -1.63
N GLN A 86 3.78 -13.98 -0.72
CA GLN A 86 2.44 -13.44 -0.87
C GLN A 86 2.36 -12.07 -0.20
N THR A 87 1.74 -11.11 -0.87
CA THR A 87 1.51 -9.77 -0.36
C THR A 87 0.08 -9.33 -0.69
N ILE A 88 -0.54 -8.54 0.18
CA ILE A 88 -1.81 -7.88 -0.14
C ILE A 88 -1.63 -6.73 -1.15
N ALA A 89 -0.40 -6.30 -1.38
CA ALA A 89 -0.06 -5.28 -2.36
C ALA A 89 0.23 -5.90 -3.75
N GLU A 90 -0.67 -6.79 -4.22
CA GLU A 90 -0.50 -7.56 -5.46
C GLU A 90 -0.24 -6.68 -6.68
N GLY A 91 -0.89 -5.51 -6.78
CA GLY A 91 -0.74 -4.58 -7.88
C GLY A 91 0.68 -4.01 -8.04
N ILE A 92 1.52 -4.09 -6.99
CA ILE A 92 2.93 -3.70 -7.03
C ILE A 92 3.90 -4.87 -6.81
N ALA A 93 3.41 -6.11 -6.81
CA ALA A 93 4.24 -7.32 -6.64
C ALA A 93 4.99 -7.69 -7.93
N ILE A 94 5.80 -6.78 -8.43
CA ILE A 94 6.54 -6.91 -9.70
C ILE A 94 8.00 -7.24 -9.42
N LYS A 95 8.47 -8.36 -10.00
CA LYS A 95 9.84 -8.87 -9.79
C LYS A 95 10.92 -8.04 -10.46
N ALA A 96 10.59 -7.34 -11.54
CA ALA A 96 11.53 -6.48 -12.28
C ALA A 96 10.80 -5.24 -12.75
N VAL A 97 11.28 -4.07 -12.35
CA VAL A 97 10.82 -2.78 -12.89
C VAL A 97 11.16 -2.69 -14.38
N GLY A 98 10.27 -2.07 -15.17
CA GLY A 98 10.48 -1.87 -16.60
C GLY A 98 11.72 -1.02 -16.92
N ASP A 99 12.30 -1.22 -18.09
CA ASP A 99 13.50 -0.48 -18.49
C ASP A 99 13.23 0.99 -18.76
N ILE A 100 12.18 1.28 -19.51
CA ILE A 100 11.76 2.66 -19.82
C ILE A 100 11.31 3.39 -18.55
N PRO A 101 10.39 2.84 -17.73
CA PRO A 101 9.98 3.49 -16.49
C PRO A 101 11.13 3.76 -15.53
N PHE A 102 12.06 2.81 -15.37
CA PHE A 102 13.21 2.99 -14.50
C PHE A 102 14.13 4.13 -14.99
N ALA A 103 14.46 4.14 -16.29
CA ALA A 103 15.31 5.18 -16.85
C ALA A 103 14.71 6.58 -16.69
N LEU A 104 13.39 6.71 -16.80
CA LEU A 104 12.66 7.97 -16.65
C LEU A 104 12.48 8.39 -15.20
N ALA A 105 12.09 7.46 -14.31
CA ALA A 105 11.75 7.77 -12.93
C ALA A 105 12.98 7.93 -12.02
N ASN A 106 14.02 7.11 -12.21
CA ASN A 106 15.18 7.07 -11.31
C ASN A 106 15.84 8.44 -11.05
N PRO A 107 16.04 9.32 -12.03
CA PRO A 107 16.60 10.65 -11.79
C PRO A 107 15.62 11.65 -11.14
N LEU A 108 14.32 11.34 -11.12
CA LEU A 108 13.25 12.23 -10.64
C LEU A 108 12.73 11.85 -9.25
N VAL A 109 12.94 10.59 -8.83
CA VAL A 109 12.50 10.08 -7.54
C VAL A 109 13.52 10.41 -6.46
N ASP A 110 13.08 11.16 -5.46
CA ASP A 110 13.94 11.62 -4.36
C ASP A 110 14.25 10.46 -3.39
N GLU A 111 13.24 9.68 -3.00
CA GLU A 111 13.37 8.58 -2.05
C GLU A 111 12.36 7.46 -2.35
N VAL A 112 12.67 6.23 -1.93
CA VAL A 112 11.76 5.09 -2.01
C VAL A 112 11.62 4.45 -0.62
N PHE A 113 10.38 4.35 -0.14
CA PHE A 113 10.01 3.66 1.08
C PHE A 113 9.68 2.20 0.77
N VAL A 114 10.26 1.29 1.53
CA VAL A 114 10.00 -0.14 1.40
C VAL A 114 9.15 -0.57 2.58
N CYS A 115 7.84 -0.72 2.35
CA CYS A 115 6.85 -1.01 3.39
C CYS A 115 6.71 -2.51 3.63
N GLU A 116 6.53 -2.86 4.91
CA GLU A 116 6.19 -4.21 5.32
C GLU A 116 4.69 -4.50 5.10
N GLU A 117 4.32 -5.77 5.12
CA GLU A 117 2.94 -6.21 4.92
C GLU A 117 1.96 -5.56 5.92
N ALA A 118 2.38 -5.43 7.17
CA ALA A 118 1.60 -4.80 8.23
C ALA A 118 1.30 -3.31 7.98
N ASP A 119 2.17 -2.60 7.25
CA ASP A 119 1.98 -1.19 6.91
C ASP A 119 0.86 -1.03 5.88
N PHE A 120 0.84 -1.91 4.87
CA PHE A 120 -0.23 -1.95 3.88
C PHE A 120 -1.58 -2.33 4.52
N GLU A 121 -1.60 -3.37 5.38
CA GLU A 121 -2.81 -3.77 6.09
C GLU A 121 -3.38 -2.61 6.92
N ARG A 122 -2.54 -1.91 7.67
CA ARG A 122 -2.94 -0.73 8.43
C ARG A 122 -3.52 0.36 7.53
N ALA A 123 -2.87 0.67 6.40
CA ALA A 123 -3.32 1.69 5.48
C ALA A 123 -4.69 1.37 4.87
N VAL A 124 -4.91 0.11 4.43
CA VAL A 124 -6.21 -0.35 3.94
C VAL A 124 -7.29 -0.18 5.01
N ALA A 125 -7.02 -0.62 6.24
CA ALA A 125 -7.97 -0.48 7.35
C ALA A 125 -8.28 0.99 7.68
N HIS A 126 -7.30 1.88 7.60
CA HIS A 126 -7.49 3.32 7.80
C HIS A 126 -8.34 3.95 6.72
N TYR A 127 -8.14 3.61 5.43
CA TYR A 127 -9.01 4.08 4.35
C TYR A 127 -10.47 3.69 4.58
N VAL A 128 -10.73 2.44 4.96
CA VAL A 128 -12.09 1.98 5.27
C VAL A 128 -12.65 2.70 6.50
N THR A 129 -11.84 2.82 7.56
CA THR A 129 -12.32 3.33 8.86
C THR A 129 -12.54 4.84 8.85
N TYR A 130 -11.64 5.61 8.24
CA TYR A 130 -11.67 7.07 8.32
C TYR A 130 -12.19 7.73 7.04
N GLU A 131 -11.72 7.26 5.87
CA GLU A 131 -12.10 7.85 4.57
C GLU A 131 -13.33 7.18 3.94
N LYS A 132 -13.82 6.07 4.51
CA LYS A 132 -14.94 5.27 3.97
C LYS A 132 -14.72 4.80 2.53
N THR A 133 -13.47 4.61 2.18
CA THR A 133 -13.02 4.21 0.84
C THR A 133 -12.36 2.84 0.91
N VAL A 134 -12.72 1.96 -0.03
CA VAL A 134 -12.09 0.65 -0.16
C VAL A 134 -10.91 0.76 -1.11
N SER A 135 -9.74 0.36 -0.65
CA SER A 135 -8.51 0.26 -1.43
C SER A 135 -7.94 -1.16 -1.32
N GLU A 136 -7.26 -1.62 -2.34
CA GLU A 136 -6.35 -2.77 -2.25
C GLU A 136 -5.01 -2.36 -1.62
N GLY A 137 -4.19 -3.35 -1.24
CA GLY A 137 -2.89 -3.06 -0.60
C GLY A 137 -1.99 -2.16 -1.44
N ALA A 138 -1.87 -2.43 -2.74
CA ALA A 138 -1.07 -1.63 -3.65
C ALA A 138 -1.52 -0.15 -3.71
N GLY A 139 -2.84 0.05 -3.81
CA GLY A 139 -3.45 1.39 -3.82
C GLY A 139 -3.26 2.16 -2.51
N ALA A 140 -3.12 1.44 -1.40
CA ALA A 140 -2.90 2.03 -0.08
C ALA A 140 -1.42 2.37 0.20
N GLY A 141 -0.49 2.06 -0.71
CA GLY A 141 0.96 2.20 -0.49
C GLY A 141 1.40 3.59 -0.03
N GLY A 142 0.84 4.65 -0.61
CA GLY A 142 1.16 6.02 -0.19
C GLY A 142 0.85 6.28 1.28
N LEU A 143 -0.32 5.84 1.76
CA LEU A 143 -0.70 5.96 3.16
C LEU A 143 0.13 5.02 4.05
N ALA A 144 0.49 3.83 3.56
CA ALA A 144 1.36 2.89 4.28
C ALA A 144 2.71 3.54 4.64
N ALA A 145 3.36 4.19 3.66
CA ALA A 145 4.60 4.92 3.90
C ALA A 145 4.43 6.07 4.88
N LEU A 146 3.36 6.86 4.74
CA LEU A 146 3.09 7.99 5.63
C LEU A 146 2.87 7.57 7.08
N LEU A 147 2.16 6.45 7.30
CA LEU A 147 1.91 5.91 8.64
C LEU A 147 3.15 5.25 9.26
N ALA A 148 4.01 4.62 8.44
CA ALA A 148 5.23 3.96 8.91
C ALA A 148 6.35 4.97 9.26
N TRP A 149 6.45 6.07 8.52
CA TRP A 149 7.50 7.08 8.72
C TRP A 149 6.94 8.52 8.86
N PRO A 150 6.05 8.80 9.82
CA PRO A 150 5.35 10.09 9.91
C PRO A 150 6.30 11.30 10.03
N ASP A 151 7.44 11.13 10.68
CA ASP A 151 8.42 12.20 10.84
C ASP A 151 9.08 12.64 9.53
N ARG A 152 9.12 11.76 8.51
CA ARG A 152 9.64 12.07 7.18
C ARG A 152 8.73 13.00 6.40
N PHE A 153 7.45 13.05 6.74
CA PHE A 153 6.44 13.87 6.06
C PHE A 153 6.03 15.10 6.84
N LYS A 154 6.63 15.32 8.01
CA LYS A 154 6.27 16.43 8.88
C LYS A 154 6.50 17.78 8.21
N GLY A 155 5.45 18.60 8.18
CA GLY A 155 5.47 19.93 7.57
C GLY A 155 5.34 19.93 6.04
N MET A 156 5.18 18.77 5.40
CA MET A 156 4.95 18.65 3.96
C MET A 156 3.46 18.68 3.63
N LYS A 157 3.15 19.17 2.43
CA LYS A 157 1.82 19.09 1.82
C LYS A 157 1.82 17.93 0.84
N VAL A 158 1.39 16.77 1.36
CA VAL A 158 1.54 15.48 0.70
C VAL A 158 0.32 15.12 -0.11
N GLY A 159 0.50 14.79 -1.38
CA GLY A 159 -0.48 14.11 -2.21
C GLY A 159 -0.21 12.60 -2.23
N LEU A 160 -1.19 11.81 -1.86
CA LEU A 160 -1.13 10.35 -1.92
C LEU A 160 -1.88 9.87 -3.16
N VAL A 161 -1.23 9.06 -4.00
CA VAL A 161 -1.91 8.41 -5.12
C VAL A 161 -2.59 7.16 -4.60
N LEU A 162 -3.92 7.21 -4.47
CA LEU A 162 -4.75 6.05 -4.17
C LEU A 162 -5.16 5.42 -5.50
N CYS A 163 -4.52 4.31 -5.85
CA CYS A 163 -4.75 3.61 -7.10
C CYS A 163 -5.11 2.14 -6.84
N GLY A 164 -6.28 1.74 -7.31
CA GLY A 164 -6.75 0.37 -7.20
C GLY A 164 -7.60 0.06 -5.97
N GLY A 165 -8.61 -0.75 -6.20
CA GLY A 165 -9.57 -1.21 -5.20
C GLY A 165 -9.94 -2.69 -5.39
N ASN A 166 -9.12 -3.47 -6.11
CA ASN A 166 -9.38 -4.87 -6.42
C ASN A 166 -8.97 -5.78 -5.26
N ILE A 167 -9.62 -5.62 -4.12
CA ILE A 167 -9.48 -6.47 -2.95
C ILE A 167 -10.73 -7.33 -2.77
N ASP A 168 -10.58 -8.62 -2.56
CA ASP A 168 -11.72 -9.46 -2.26
C ASP A 168 -12.24 -9.24 -0.83
N ALA A 169 -13.56 -9.47 -0.64
CA ALA A 169 -14.22 -9.21 0.64
C ALA A 169 -13.66 -10.06 1.80
N ARG A 170 -13.17 -11.27 1.52
CA ARG A 170 -12.59 -12.14 2.53
C ARG A 170 -11.24 -11.60 3.01
N MET A 171 -10.39 -11.17 2.07
CA MET A 171 -9.10 -10.55 2.39
C MET A 171 -9.32 -9.24 3.17
N LEU A 172 -10.25 -8.41 2.74
CA LEU A 172 -10.60 -7.18 3.44
C LEU A 172 -11.04 -7.45 4.89
N ALA A 173 -11.89 -8.45 5.12
CA ALA A 173 -12.30 -8.84 6.46
C ALA A 173 -11.12 -9.29 7.33
N VAL A 174 -10.18 -10.07 6.77
CA VAL A 174 -8.95 -10.48 7.47
C VAL A 174 -8.10 -9.28 7.86
N VAL A 175 -7.89 -8.33 6.94
CA VAL A 175 -7.11 -7.11 7.18
C VAL A 175 -7.74 -6.27 8.29
N LEU A 176 -9.04 -6.03 8.24
CA LEU A 176 -9.76 -5.27 9.26
C LEU A 176 -9.69 -5.93 10.63
N ASN A 177 -9.88 -7.24 10.71
CA ASN A 177 -9.76 -7.97 11.98
C ASN A 177 -8.35 -7.91 12.56
N ARG A 178 -7.31 -8.05 11.73
CA ARG A 178 -5.92 -7.93 12.17
C ARG A 178 -5.62 -6.54 12.74
N GLU A 179 -6.14 -5.49 12.09
CA GLU A 179 -5.93 -4.13 12.60
C GLU A 179 -6.68 -3.88 13.92
N LEU A 180 -7.90 -4.39 14.08
CA LEU A 180 -8.61 -4.34 15.36
C LEU A 180 -7.81 -5.00 16.51
N VAL A 181 -7.10 -6.10 16.20
CA VAL A 181 -6.21 -6.75 17.18
C VAL A 181 -4.99 -5.89 17.48
N ARG A 182 -4.33 -5.29 16.47
CA ARG A 182 -3.19 -4.38 16.66
C ARG A 182 -3.55 -3.15 17.48
N GLU A 183 -4.72 -2.59 17.24
CA GLU A 183 -5.27 -1.45 18.00
C GLU A 183 -5.81 -1.85 19.40
N LYS A 184 -5.73 -3.12 19.77
CA LYS A 184 -6.27 -3.66 21.04
C LYS A 184 -7.78 -3.46 21.22
N LYS A 185 -8.51 -3.28 20.12
CA LYS A 185 -9.98 -3.20 20.08
C LYS A 185 -10.61 -4.58 20.04
N MET A 186 -9.85 -5.59 19.65
CA MET A 186 -10.21 -6.99 19.66
C MET A 186 -9.07 -7.83 20.24
N ILE A 187 -9.41 -8.89 20.96
CA ILE A 187 -8.46 -9.83 21.53
C ILE A 187 -8.82 -11.23 21.04
N VAL A 188 -7.82 -11.98 20.58
CA VAL A 188 -7.98 -13.38 20.20
C VAL A 188 -7.32 -14.24 21.28
N TYR A 189 -8.11 -15.06 21.95
CA TYR A 189 -7.62 -16.04 22.91
C TYR A 189 -7.66 -17.45 22.29
N ARG A 190 -6.55 -18.16 22.37
CA ARG A 190 -6.52 -19.60 22.15
C ARG A 190 -6.45 -20.27 23.51
N ILE A 191 -7.50 -21.00 23.88
CA ILE A 191 -7.59 -21.71 25.14
C ILE A 191 -7.49 -23.20 24.87
N LEU A 192 -6.51 -23.87 25.48
CA LEU A 192 -6.34 -25.31 25.42
C LEU A 192 -6.82 -25.90 26.73
N GLY A 193 -7.65 -26.89 26.68
CA GLY A 193 -8.18 -27.57 27.88
C GLY A 193 -8.73 -28.94 27.52
N ASP A 194 -9.07 -29.73 28.58
CA ASP A 194 -9.72 -31.02 28.40
C ASP A 194 -11.13 -30.82 27.86
N ASP A 195 -11.56 -31.70 26.95
CA ASP A 195 -12.94 -31.72 26.44
C ASP A 195 -13.87 -32.27 27.53
N ARG A 196 -14.51 -31.36 28.28
CA ARG A 196 -15.46 -31.68 29.37
C ARG A 196 -16.73 -30.85 29.25
N PRO A 197 -17.89 -31.41 29.57
CA PRO A 197 -19.15 -30.65 29.63
C PRO A 197 -19.04 -29.41 30.48
N GLY A 198 -19.53 -28.27 29.97
CA GLY A 198 -19.56 -26.99 30.68
C GLY A 198 -18.29 -26.15 30.60
N MET A 199 -17.25 -26.56 29.89
CA MET A 199 -16.01 -25.75 29.71
C MET A 199 -16.31 -24.41 29.06
N LEU A 200 -17.01 -24.39 27.95
CA LEU A 200 -17.36 -23.15 27.24
C LEU A 200 -18.21 -22.22 28.14
N SER A 201 -19.15 -22.76 28.91
CA SER A 201 -19.96 -22.00 29.87
C SER A 201 -19.10 -21.31 30.92
N LYS A 202 -18.11 -22.02 31.47
CA LYS A 202 -17.19 -21.44 32.47
C LYS A 202 -16.31 -20.32 31.86
N MET A 203 -15.79 -20.54 30.66
CA MET A 203 -14.97 -19.53 29.95
C MET A 203 -15.76 -18.28 29.64
N SER A 204 -16.97 -18.44 29.12
CA SER A 204 -17.83 -17.30 28.79
C SER A 204 -18.28 -16.53 30.01
N ALA A 205 -18.53 -17.24 31.14
CA ALA A 205 -18.88 -16.59 32.42
C ALA A 205 -17.72 -15.74 32.97
N VAL A 206 -16.48 -16.22 32.87
CA VAL A 206 -15.28 -15.44 33.28
C VAL A 206 -15.10 -14.20 32.41
N ILE A 207 -15.18 -14.36 31.09
CA ILE A 207 -15.02 -13.24 30.13
C ILE A 207 -16.12 -12.20 30.36
N GLY A 208 -17.37 -12.63 30.45
CA GLY A 208 -18.51 -11.74 30.69
C GLY A 208 -18.45 -11.06 32.08
N GLY A 209 -18.00 -11.78 33.12
CA GLY A 209 -17.80 -11.23 34.46
C GLY A 209 -16.73 -10.12 34.51
N LEU A 210 -15.80 -10.11 33.58
CA LEU A 210 -14.79 -9.06 33.41
C LEU A 210 -15.23 -7.95 32.42
N GLY A 211 -16.48 -7.97 31.97
CA GLY A 211 -17.02 -6.99 31.02
C GLY A 211 -16.62 -7.23 29.56
N GLY A 212 -16.02 -8.39 29.25
CA GLY A 212 -15.69 -8.77 27.88
C GLY A 212 -16.93 -9.23 27.10
N ASN A 213 -16.99 -8.87 25.81
CA ASN A 213 -18.00 -9.37 24.87
C ASN A 213 -17.35 -10.40 23.95
N ILE A 214 -17.96 -11.57 23.83
CA ILE A 214 -17.52 -12.63 22.92
C ILE A 214 -18.16 -12.37 21.56
N ILE A 215 -17.33 -12.16 20.54
CA ILE A 215 -17.78 -11.87 19.18
C ILE A 215 -17.91 -13.20 18.40
N ASP A 216 -16.95 -14.10 18.59
CA ASP A 216 -16.91 -15.37 17.87
C ASP A 216 -16.20 -16.47 18.68
N VAL A 217 -16.54 -17.73 18.40
CA VAL A 217 -15.92 -18.95 18.97
C VAL A 217 -15.71 -19.95 17.84
N VAL A 218 -14.46 -20.31 17.56
CA VAL A 218 -14.06 -21.21 16.47
C VAL A 218 -13.34 -22.45 17.01
#